data_1fb33031bce6983c07bf7df49df93c06
#
_entry.id   1fb33031bce6983c07bf7df49df93c06
#
_cell.length_a   1.000
_cell.length_b   1.000
_cell.length_c   1.000
_cell.angle_alpha   90.00
_cell.angle_beta   90.00
_cell.angle_gamma   90.00
#
_symmetry.space_group_name_H-M   'P 1'
#
loop_
_entity.id
_entity.type
_entity.pdbx_description
1 polymer ?
#
loop_
_entity_poly.entity_id
_entity_poly.type
_entity_poly.pdbx_seq_one_letter_code
_entity_poly.pdbx_strand_id
1 'polypeptide(L)'
;PQGISAVLLLVLELMRRGYRVVISTHSPVVLEMIWAIQEFKQLGATEKDIRDLFSLKAEDSAKKLAQAALSKDYRVYFFDRQSPVRDISALDPGALEQAESEWGGITGFSSRVNATIATAVNRAAVRTGTSI
;
A
#
# COMPACT_ATOMS: atom_id res chain seq x y z
N PRO A 1 -6.83 -5.93 -8.60
CA PRO A 1 -5.46 -5.92 -8.10
C PRO A 1 -4.43 -6.05 -9.20
N GLN A 2 -4.59 -6.99 -10.18
CA GLN A 2 -3.58 -7.22 -11.24
C GLN A 2 -3.24 -5.98 -12.07
N GLY A 3 -4.22 -5.16 -12.43
CA GLY A 3 -3.99 -3.92 -13.18
C GLY A 3 -3.16 -2.90 -12.40
N ILE A 4 -3.38 -2.77 -11.11
CA ILE A 4 -2.62 -1.86 -10.23
C ILE A 4 -1.18 -2.31 -10.11
N SER A 5 -0.94 -3.61 -9.92
CA SER A 5 0.41 -4.18 -9.87
C SER A 5 1.17 -3.94 -11.18
N ALA A 6 0.50 -4.08 -12.34
CA ALA A 6 1.11 -3.80 -13.64
C ALA A 6 1.53 -2.33 -13.79
N VAL A 7 0.67 -1.39 -13.35
CA VAL A 7 1.00 0.05 -13.35
C VAL A 7 2.20 0.33 -12.44
N LEU A 8 2.23 -0.24 -11.23
CA LEU A 8 3.34 -0.06 -10.31
C LEU A 8 4.65 -0.65 -10.85
N LEU A 9 4.60 -1.80 -11.52
CA LEU A 9 5.77 -2.37 -12.19
C LEU A 9 6.30 -1.47 -13.29
N LEU A 10 5.41 -0.85 -14.08
CA LEU A 10 5.80 0.15 -15.08
C LEU A 10 6.48 1.37 -14.42
N VAL A 11 5.92 1.85 -13.32
CA VAL A 11 6.50 2.97 -12.55
C VAL A 11 7.89 2.61 -12.04
N LEU A 12 8.06 1.44 -11.45
CA LEU A 12 9.37 0.96 -10.98
C LEU A 12 10.37 0.83 -12.13
N GLU A 13 9.94 0.39 -13.30
CA GLU A 13 10.80 0.33 -14.49
C GLU A 13 11.21 1.73 -14.96
N LEU A 14 10.31 2.70 -14.96
CA LEU A 14 10.64 4.09 -15.28
C LEU A 14 11.64 4.65 -14.27
N MET A 15 11.43 4.40 -12.97
CA MET A 15 12.36 4.81 -11.92
C MET A 15 13.73 4.14 -12.07
N ARG A 16 13.77 2.87 -12.46
CA ARG A 16 15.01 2.15 -12.76
C ARG A 16 15.79 2.81 -13.90
N ARG A 17 15.09 3.35 -14.91
CA ARG A 17 15.67 4.11 -16.03
C ARG A 17 16.07 5.54 -15.67
N GLY A 18 15.87 5.95 -14.42
CA GLY A 18 16.26 7.28 -13.94
C GLY A 18 15.18 8.35 -14.01
N TYR A 19 13.95 7.99 -14.38
CA TYR A 19 12.84 8.93 -14.35
C TYR A 19 12.38 9.21 -12.91
N ARG A 20 11.94 10.45 -12.67
CA ARG A 20 11.15 10.80 -11.50
C ARG A 20 9.68 10.67 -11.87
N VAL A 21 8.93 9.92 -11.08
CA VAL A 21 7.53 9.62 -11.35
C VAL A 21 6.66 10.20 -10.24
N VAL A 22 5.59 10.86 -10.61
CA VAL A 22 4.55 11.34 -9.68
C VAL A 22 3.25 10.65 -10.05
N ILE A 23 2.58 10.10 -9.04
CA ILE A 23 1.28 9.43 -9.19
C ILE A 23 0.29 10.10 -8.24
N SER A 24 -0.89 10.45 -8.75
CA SER A 24 -2.04 10.79 -7.93
C SER A 24 -2.99 9.60 -7.90
N THR A 25 -3.38 9.17 -6.71
CA THR A 25 -4.22 7.97 -6.54
C THR A 25 -5.10 8.06 -5.31
N HIS A 26 -6.23 7.37 -5.34
CA HIS A 26 -7.07 7.06 -4.18
C HIS A 26 -7.08 5.55 -3.88
N SER A 27 -6.16 4.79 -4.46
CA SER A 27 -6.11 3.35 -4.27
C SER A 27 -5.31 2.98 -3.01
N PRO A 28 -5.92 2.33 -2.01
CA PRO A 28 -5.20 1.82 -0.85
C PRO A 28 -4.14 0.79 -1.26
N VAL A 29 -4.38 0.01 -2.30
CA VAL A 29 -3.44 -1.01 -2.78
C VAL A 29 -2.10 -0.40 -3.23
N VAL A 30 -2.13 0.78 -3.87
CA VAL A 30 -0.89 1.48 -4.24
C VAL A 30 -0.09 1.85 -2.99
N LEU A 31 -0.76 2.38 -1.97
CA LEU A 31 -0.12 2.78 -0.71
C LEU A 31 0.40 1.56 0.07
N GLU A 32 -0.38 0.48 0.13
CA GLU A 32 0.05 -0.79 0.74
C GLU A 32 1.32 -1.34 0.09
N MET A 33 1.41 -1.30 -1.23
CA MET A 33 2.59 -1.78 -1.95
C MET A 33 3.81 -0.87 -1.73
N ILE A 34 3.63 0.45 -1.70
CA ILE A 34 4.72 1.38 -1.37
C ILE A 34 5.19 1.17 0.07
N TRP A 35 4.26 1.05 1.02
CA TRP A 35 4.58 0.73 2.41
C TRP A 35 5.36 -0.58 2.52
N ALA A 36 4.91 -1.65 1.86
CA ALA A 36 5.59 -2.94 1.88
C ALA A 36 7.04 -2.84 1.33
N ILE A 37 7.25 -2.10 0.24
CA ILE A 37 8.60 -1.88 -0.31
C ILE A 37 9.48 -1.12 0.69
N GLN A 38 8.93 -0.10 1.37
CA GLN A 38 9.67 0.66 2.38
C GLN A 38 10.03 -0.22 3.59
N GLU A 39 9.10 -1.03 4.09
CA GLU A 39 9.35 -1.99 5.16
C GLU A 39 10.44 -3.00 4.76
N PHE A 40 10.37 -3.57 3.57
CA PHE A 40 11.40 -4.46 3.07
C PHE A 40 12.77 -3.79 2.99
N LYS A 41 12.82 -2.52 2.57
CA LYS A 41 14.07 -1.75 2.56
C LYS A 41 14.63 -1.56 3.97
N GLN A 42 13.80 -1.24 4.96
CA GLN A 42 14.22 -1.08 6.36
C GLN A 42 14.69 -2.39 6.99
N LEU A 43 14.03 -3.49 6.67
CA LEU A 43 14.38 -4.84 7.15
C LEU A 43 15.62 -5.44 6.46
N GLY A 44 16.19 -4.76 5.47
CA GLY A 44 17.30 -5.29 4.68
C GLY A 44 16.91 -6.49 3.83
N ALA A 45 15.64 -6.55 3.40
CA ALA A 45 15.12 -7.61 2.54
C ALA A 45 15.82 -7.65 1.18
N THR A 46 15.68 -8.79 0.51
CA THR A 46 16.35 -9.06 -0.76
C THR A 46 15.42 -8.77 -1.96
N GLU A 47 15.98 -8.80 -3.15
CA GLU A 47 15.22 -8.69 -4.40
C GLU A 47 14.15 -9.79 -4.54
N LYS A 48 14.36 -10.94 -3.87
CA LYS A 48 13.38 -12.03 -3.86
C LYS A 48 12.08 -11.63 -3.21
N ASP A 49 12.13 -10.90 -2.09
CA ASP A 49 10.93 -10.47 -1.36
C ASP A 49 10.08 -9.51 -2.21
N ILE A 50 10.73 -8.62 -2.97
CA ILE A 50 10.03 -7.75 -3.94
C ILE A 50 9.42 -8.56 -5.09
N ARG A 51 10.15 -9.56 -5.61
CA ARG A 51 9.61 -10.42 -6.67
C ARG A 51 8.40 -11.21 -6.19
N ASP A 52 8.46 -11.72 -4.97
CA ASP A 52 7.34 -12.44 -4.35
C ASP A 52 6.12 -11.51 -4.15
N LEU A 53 6.34 -10.26 -3.68
CA LEU A 53 5.29 -9.25 -3.54
C LEU A 53 4.52 -9.00 -4.84
N PHE A 54 5.24 -8.96 -5.97
CA PHE A 54 4.66 -8.73 -7.30
C PHE A 54 4.37 -10.02 -8.07
N SER A 55 4.59 -11.20 -7.47
CA SER A 55 4.45 -12.52 -8.12
C SER A 55 5.26 -12.65 -9.41
N LEU A 56 6.49 -12.12 -9.41
CA LEU A 56 7.38 -12.13 -10.56
C LEU A 56 8.24 -13.40 -10.60
N LYS A 57 8.43 -13.93 -11.81
CA LYS A 57 9.37 -15.03 -12.04
C LYS A 57 10.82 -14.61 -11.80
N ALA A 58 11.69 -15.57 -11.55
CA ALA A 58 13.13 -15.33 -11.29
C ALA A 58 13.93 -15.08 -12.58
N GLU A 59 13.52 -14.07 -13.34
CA GLU A 59 14.20 -13.60 -14.56
C GLU A 59 15.14 -12.44 -14.23
N ASP A 60 16.19 -12.25 -15.01
CA ASP A 60 17.19 -11.19 -14.76
C ASP A 60 16.59 -9.79 -14.81
N SER A 61 15.62 -9.57 -15.68
CA SER A 61 14.88 -8.30 -15.75
C SER A 61 14.11 -8.01 -14.46
N ALA A 62 13.43 -9.02 -13.92
CA ALA A 62 12.68 -8.93 -12.67
C ALA A 62 13.60 -8.73 -11.45
N LYS A 63 14.75 -9.38 -11.42
CA LYS A 63 15.75 -9.16 -10.36
C LYS A 63 16.28 -7.73 -10.37
N LYS A 64 16.64 -7.20 -11.55
CA LYS A 64 17.11 -5.81 -11.70
C LYS A 64 16.03 -4.80 -11.29
N LEU A 65 14.78 -5.05 -11.64
CA LEU A 65 13.65 -4.22 -11.26
C LEU A 65 13.46 -4.22 -9.73
N ALA A 66 13.50 -5.39 -9.11
CA ALA A 66 13.35 -5.56 -7.68
C ALA A 66 14.49 -4.89 -6.88
N GLN A 67 15.73 -5.02 -7.35
CA GLN A 67 16.88 -4.32 -6.77
C GLN A 67 16.73 -2.80 -6.88
N ALA A 68 16.25 -2.31 -8.03
CA ALA A 68 15.97 -0.90 -8.23
C ALA A 68 14.87 -0.42 -7.26
N ALA A 69 13.80 -1.18 -7.07
CA ALA A 69 12.74 -0.83 -6.14
C ALA A 69 13.26 -0.62 -4.71
N LEU A 70 14.15 -1.48 -4.23
CA LEU A 70 14.76 -1.35 -2.89
C LEU A 70 15.74 -0.18 -2.79
N SER A 71 16.31 0.28 -3.90
CA SER A 71 17.30 1.37 -3.92
C SER A 71 16.68 2.77 -4.05
N LYS A 72 15.41 2.88 -4.44
CA LYS A 72 14.75 4.17 -4.68
C LYS A 72 14.11 4.72 -3.42
N ASP A 73 13.88 6.04 -3.42
CA ASP A 73 13.16 6.73 -2.38
C ASP A 73 11.73 7.01 -2.82
N TYR A 74 10.82 6.84 -1.89
CA TYR A 74 9.39 7.04 -2.09
C TYR A 74 8.91 8.14 -1.15
N ARG A 75 8.12 9.07 -1.70
CA ARG A 75 7.48 10.14 -0.94
C ARG A 75 5.99 10.08 -1.17
N VAL A 76 5.23 10.19 -0.10
CA VAL A 76 3.77 10.19 -0.15
C VAL A 76 3.27 11.47 0.49
N TYR A 77 2.42 12.19 -0.23
CA TYR A 77 1.83 13.43 0.24
C TYR A 77 0.32 13.33 0.21
N PHE A 78 -0.28 13.69 1.31
CA PHE A 78 -1.73 13.76 1.43
C PHE A 78 -2.22 15.19 1.16
N PHE A 79 -3.17 15.28 0.24
CA PHE A 79 -3.83 16.52 -0.15
C PHE A 79 -5.26 16.52 0.35
N ASP A 80 -5.60 17.47 1.21
CA ASP A 80 -6.94 17.73 1.67
C ASP A 80 -7.39 19.14 1.22
N ARG A 81 -8.69 19.32 1.04
CA ARG A 81 -9.26 20.62 0.61
C ARG A 81 -9.17 21.69 1.69
N GLN A 82 -9.09 21.30 2.96
CA GLN A 82 -9.24 22.20 4.12
C GLN A 82 -7.94 22.34 4.92
N SER A 83 -6.91 21.59 4.60
CA SER A 83 -5.65 21.59 5.34
C SER A 83 -4.44 21.67 4.42
N PRO A 84 -3.29 22.15 4.94
CA PRO A 84 -2.04 22.11 4.19
C PRO A 84 -1.66 20.69 3.76
N VAL A 85 -0.91 20.58 2.67
CA VAL A 85 -0.32 19.31 2.24
C VAL A 85 0.51 18.71 3.36
N ARG A 86 0.34 17.42 3.62
CA ARG A 86 1.07 16.68 4.64
C ARG A 86 1.95 15.62 4.00
N ASP A 87 3.18 15.51 4.51
CA ASP A 87 4.06 14.38 4.19
C ASP A 87 3.66 13.21 5.08
N ILE A 88 3.17 12.13 4.46
CA ILE A 88 2.79 10.88 5.12
C ILE A 88 3.67 9.72 4.61
N SER A 89 4.90 10.02 4.24
CA SER A 89 5.79 9.06 3.59
C SER A 89 6.13 7.84 4.45
N ALA A 90 6.02 7.93 5.77
CA ALA A 90 6.23 6.77 6.64
C ALA A 90 5.11 5.72 6.47
N LEU A 91 3.89 6.16 6.08
CA LEU A 91 2.71 5.30 5.91
C LEU A 91 2.45 4.41 7.13
N ASP A 92 2.79 4.90 8.33
CA ASP A 92 2.73 4.13 9.58
C ASP A 92 1.28 3.90 10.03
N PRO A 93 0.78 2.65 10.02
CA PRO A 93 -0.56 2.34 10.52
C PRO A 93 -0.74 2.61 12.01
N GLY A 94 0.36 2.71 12.77
CA GLY A 94 0.38 3.02 14.20
C GLY A 94 0.51 4.51 14.52
N ALA A 95 0.58 5.40 13.52
CA ALA A 95 0.72 6.83 13.72
C ALA A 95 -0.47 7.41 14.49
N LEU A 96 -0.18 8.42 15.34
CA LEU A 96 -1.22 9.13 16.09
C LEU A 96 -2.11 9.99 15.18
N GLU A 97 -1.55 10.49 14.09
CA GLU A 97 -2.30 11.26 13.11
C GLU A 97 -3.10 10.36 12.17
N GLN A 98 -4.40 10.59 12.12
CA GLN A 98 -5.32 9.82 11.28
C GLN A 98 -4.97 9.92 9.78
N ALA A 99 -4.43 11.04 9.34
CA ALA A 99 -4.01 11.21 7.94
C ALA A 99 -2.93 10.20 7.54
N GLU A 100 -2.06 9.82 8.45
CA GLU A 100 -1.01 8.84 8.23
C GLU A 100 -1.49 7.41 8.51
N SER A 101 -2.05 7.15 9.70
CA SER A 101 -2.49 5.81 10.10
C SER A 101 -3.62 5.24 9.23
N GLU A 102 -4.49 6.10 8.72
CA GLU A 102 -5.57 5.72 7.79
C GLU A 102 -5.29 6.11 6.34
N TRP A 103 -4.06 6.51 6.03
CA TRP A 103 -3.61 6.93 4.70
C TRP A 103 -4.58 7.92 4.04
N GLY A 104 -4.89 9.00 4.77
CA GLY A 104 -5.85 9.99 4.32
C GLY A 104 -7.31 9.56 4.40
N GLY A 105 -7.63 8.58 5.25
CA GLY A 105 -8.98 8.06 5.46
C GLY A 105 -9.39 6.94 4.49
N ILE A 106 -8.51 6.52 3.58
CA ILE A 106 -8.80 5.46 2.60
C ILE A 106 -9.00 4.12 3.31
N THR A 107 -8.13 3.79 4.26
CA THR A 107 -8.24 2.55 5.05
C THR A 107 -9.36 2.63 6.08
N GLY A 108 -9.58 3.80 6.67
CA GLY A 108 -10.65 4.02 7.65
C GLY A 108 -12.04 3.80 7.08
N PHE A 109 -12.30 4.13 5.81
CA PHE A 109 -13.57 3.81 5.16
C PHE A 109 -13.78 2.29 5.07
N SER A 110 -12.80 1.55 4.58
CA SER A 110 -12.87 0.08 4.48
C SER A 110 -13.03 -0.57 5.86
N SER A 111 -12.32 -0.10 6.86
CA SER A 111 -12.43 -0.58 8.24
C SER A 111 -13.83 -0.35 8.82
N ARG A 112 -14.43 0.81 8.60
CA ARG A 112 -15.81 1.11 9.04
C ARG A 112 -16.83 0.22 8.35
N VAL A 113 -16.71 0.00 7.04
CA VAL A 113 -17.60 -0.89 6.30
C VAL A 113 -17.50 -2.32 6.85
N ASN A 114 -16.28 -2.83 7.02
CA ASN A 114 -16.05 -4.17 7.56
C ASN A 114 -16.59 -4.33 8.98
N ALA A 115 -16.38 -3.35 9.86
CA ALA A 115 -16.92 -3.36 11.22
C ALA A 115 -18.45 -3.34 11.23
N THR A 116 -19.06 -2.56 10.35
CA THR A 116 -20.53 -2.49 10.22
C THR A 116 -21.10 -3.81 9.73
N ILE A 117 -20.47 -4.46 8.75
CA ILE A 117 -20.87 -5.78 8.25
C ILE A 117 -20.71 -6.83 9.36
N ALA A 118 -19.57 -6.86 10.06
CA ALA A 118 -19.34 -7.80 11.16
C ALA A 118 -20.40 -7.66 12.27
N THR A 119 -20.75 -6.42 12.62
CA THR A 119 -21.83 -6.16 13.60
C THR A 119 -23.19 -6.66 13.11
N ALA A 120 -23.50 -6.51 11.82
CA ALA A 120 -24.75 -6.98 11.23
C ALA A 120 -24.80 -8.52 11.22
N VAL A 121 -23.69 -9.16 10.84
CA VAL A 121 -23.58 -10.65 10.84
C VAL A 121 -23.75 -11.20 12.25
N ASN A 122 -23.08 -10.61 13.24
CA ASN A 122 -23.22 -11.05 14.64
C ASN A 122 -24.66 -10.91 15.16
N ARG A 123 -25.33 -9.81 14.82
CA ARG A 123 -26.77 -9.64 15.18
C ARG A 123 -27.67 -10.69 14.52
N ALA A 124 -27.39 -11.04 13.26
CA ALA A 124 -28.13 -12.08 12.55
C ALA A 124 -27.91 -13.45 13.17
N ALA A 125 -26.68 -13.81 13.53
CA ALA A 125 -26.33 -15.05 14.19
C ALA A 125 -27.04 -15.21 15.55
N VAL A 126 -27.10 -14.16 16.36
CA VAL A 126 -27.82 -14.15 17.64
C VAL A 126 -29.33 -14.38 17.44
N ARG A 127 -29.92 -13.81 16.37
CA ARG A 127 -31.36 -14.01 16.06
C ARG A 127 -31.70 -15.42 15.62
N THR A 128 -30.76 -16.09 14.95
CA THR A 128 -30.95 -17.47 14.43
C THR A 128 -30.57 -18.55 15.42
N GLY A 129 -30.10 -18.20 16.64
CA GLY A 129 -29.69 -19.15 17.66
C GLY A 129 -28.48 -20.01 17.32
N THR A 130 -27.74 -19.63 16.30
CA THR A 130 -26.54 -20.35 15.88
C THR A 130 -25.35 -19.70 16.59
N SER A 131 -25.02 -20.24 17.80
CA SER A 131 -23.70 -20.01 18.40
C SER A 131 -22.66 -20.75 17.56
N ILE A 132 -21.71 -20.03 17.06
CA ILE A 132 -20.45 -20.59 16.54
C ILE A 132 -19.48 -20.72 17.70
#